data_17065b0307c5516ba052e19fe4c25dad
#
_entry.id   17065b0307c5516ba052e19fe4c25dad
#
_cell.length_a   1.000
_cell.length_b   1.000
_cell.length_c   1.000
_cell.angle_alpha   90.00
_cell.angle_beta   90.00
_cell.angle_gamma   90.00
#
_symmetry.space_group_name_H-M   'P 1'
#
loop_
_entity.id
_entity.type
_entity.pdbx_description
1 polymer ?
#
loop_
_entity_poly.entity_id
_entity_poly.type
_entity_poly.pdbx_seq_one_letter_code
_entity_poly.pdbx_strand_id
1 'polypeptide(L)'
;MSLNKAQLIGNVGKDPDVRYLDSGVAVATFPLATTDRAYTLPNGTQVPERTEWHNIVLWRGLAETAEKYVHKGDKLYIEGKIRSRSYDDQNGVKRYVVEIFADNMEMLTPRSAQPAPAQPAQSAAPQQSAAPQQSAPAQSSQSADASDDLPF
;
A
#
# COMPACT_ATOMS: atom_id res chain seq x y z
N MET A 1 -32.27 1.77 -25.74
CA MET A 1 -30.86 1.96 -25.39
C MET A 1 -30.66 1.63 -23.94
N SER A 2 -29.52 1.04 -23.56
CA SER A 2 -29.18 0.73 -22.16
C SER A 2 -27.76 1.21 -21.86
N LEU A 3 -27.50 1.59 -20.60
CA LEU A 3 -26.18 1.97 -20.12
C LEU A 3 -25.75 0.99 -19.03
N ASN A 4 -24.51 0.49 -19.13
CA ASN A 4 -23.86 -0.30 -18.08
C ASN A 4 -22.44 0.26 -17.89
N LYS A 5 -22.27 1.07 -16.84
CA LYS A 5 -21.03 1.77 -16.58
C LYS A 5 -20.82 1.91 -15.08
N ALA A 6 -19.63 1.56 -14.61
CA ALA A 6 -19.14 1.82 -13.27
C ALA A 6 -17.97 2.79 -13.36
N GLN A 7 -17.90 3.73 -12.42
CA GLN A 7 -16.77 4.65 -12.22
C GLN A 7 -16.39 4.61 -10.75
N LEU A 8 -15.16 4.26 -10.45
CA LEU A 8 -14.67 4.07 -9.09
C LEU A 8 -13.36 4.80 -8.89
N ILE A 9 -13.21 5.44 -7.74
CA ILE A 9 -11.93 5.90 -7.22
C ILE A 9 -11.71 5.20 -5.89
N GLY A 10 -10.66 4.38 -5.80
CA GLY A 10 -10.41 3.59 -4.60
C GLY A 10 -8.96 3.17 -4.46
N ASN A 11 -8.68 2.43 -3.41
CA ASN A 11 -7.34 1.92 -3.13
C ASN A 11 -7.27 0.42 -3.40
N VAL A 12 -6.17 -0.01 -3.98
CA VAL A 12 -5.89 -1.43 -4.27
C VAL A 12 -5.68 -2.18 -2.95
N GLY A 13 -6.48 -3.22 -2.72
CA GLY A 13 -6.42 -3.99 -1.47
C GLY A 13 -5.35 -5.06 -1.45
N LYS A 14 -4.94 -5.54 -2.62
CA LYS A 14 -3.94 -6.60 -2.82
C LYS A 14 -3.28 -6.39 -4.18
N ASP A 15 -2.01 -6.79 -4.31
CA ASP A 15 -1.31 -6.80 -5.59
C ASP A 15 -2.11 -7.55 -6.65
N PRO A 16 -2.12 -7.10 -7.92
CA PRO A 16 -2.83 -7.76 -9.00
C PRO A 16 -2.39 -9.22 -9.18
N ASP A 17 -3.36 -10.11 -9.27
CA ASP A 17 -3.14 -11.51 -9.69
C ASP A 17 -3.24 -11.55 -11.21
N VAL A 18 -2.10 -11.78 -11.88
CA VAL A 18 -1.98 -11.74 -13.33
C VAL A 18 -1.84 -13.14 -13.88
N ARG A 19 -2.65 -13.46 -14.88
CA ARG A 19 -2.60 -14.75 -15.61
C ARG A 19 -2.56 -14.51 -17.10
N TYR A 20 -1.82 -15.36 -17.79
CA TYR A 20 -1.76 -15.39 -19.23
C TYR A 20 -2.56 -16.59 -19.73
N LEU A 21 -3.53 -16.32 -20.60
CA LEU A 21 -4.30 -17.37 -21.27
C LEU A 21 -3.44 -18.06 -22.34
N ASP A 22 -3.89 -19.23 -22.80
CA ASP A 22 -3.19 -20.01 -23.86
C ASP A 22 -2.98 -19.19 -25.16
N SER A 23 -3.82 -18.20 -25.39
CA SER A 23 -3.70 -17.22 -26.47
C SER A 23 -2.66 -16.12 -26.23
N GLY A 24 -1.95 -16.12 -25.10
CA GLY A 24 -1.03 -15.06 -24.70
C GLY A 24 -1.69 -13.79 -24.18
N VAL A 25 -3.00 -13.77 -24.01
CA VAL A 25 -3.74 -12.61 -23.49
C VAL A 25 -3.60 -12.53 -21.98
N ALA A 26 -3.08 -11.40 -21.49
CA ALA A 26 -2.98 -11.13 -20.05
C ALA A 26 -4.35 -10.77 -19.45
N VAL A 27 -4.62 -11.28 -18.27
CA VAL A 27 -5.77 -10.96 -17.44
C VAL A 27 -5.28 -10.69 -16.02
N ALA A 28 -5.59 -9.51 -15.48
CA ALA A 28 -5.25 -9.16 -14.10
C ALA A 28 -6.53 -8.99 -13.27
N THR A 29 -6.49 -9.45 -12.03
CA THR A 29 -7.61 -9.30 -11.09
C THR A 29 -7.10 -8.79 -9.74
N PHE A 30 -7.81 -7.83 -9.16
CA PHE A 30 -7.52 -7.33 -7.81
C PHE A 30 -8.76 -6.73 -7.15
N PRO A 31 -8.84 -6.72 -5.81
CA PRO A 31 -9.87 -6.01 -5.10
C PRO A 31 -9.54 -4.51 -4.99
N LEU A 32 -10.53 -3.66 -5.24
CA LEU A 32 -10.48 -2.20 -5.05
C LEU A 32 -11.42 -1.79 -3.93
N ALA A 33 -10.91 -1.06 -2.94
CA ALA A 33 -11.69 -0.54 -1.82
C ALA A 33 -12.17 0.88 -2.12
N THR A 34 -13.47 1.12 -2.00
CA THR A 34 -14.04 2.47 -1.94
C THR A 34 -14.58 2.71 -0.53
N THR A 35 -14.31 3.87 0.05
CA THR A 35 -14.62 4.15 1.45
C THR A 35 -15.45 5.41 1.58
N ASP A 36 -16.62 5.27 2.19
CA ASP A 36 -17.44 6.37 2.67
C ASP A 36 -16.94 6.79 4.04
N ARG A 37 -16.59 8.07 4.19
CA ARG A 37 -16.07 8.57 5.46
C ARG A 37 -17.14 8.60 6.53
N ALA A 38 -16.73 8.38 7.78
CA ALA A 38 -17.59 8.62 8.93
C ALA A 38 -18.07 10.07 8.96
N TYR A 39 -19.34 10.27 9.33
CA TYR A 39 -19.93 11.59 9.48
C TYR A 39 -20.92 11.65 10.62
N THR A 40 -21.25 12.85 11.09
CA THR A 40 -22.23 13.04 12.17
C THR A 40 -23.48 13.68 11.59
N LEU A 41 -24.62 13.06 11.85
CA LEU A 41 -25.94 13.60 11.49
C LEU A 41 -26.27 14.85 12.32
N PRO A 42 -27.19 15.72 11.83
CA PRO A 42 -27.63 16.91 12.59
C PRO A 42 -28.21 16.62 13.98
N ASN A 43 -28.71 15.41 14.20
CA ASN A 43 -29.25 14.94 15.49
C ASN A 43 -28.14 14.42 16.45
N GLY A 44 -26.86 14.54 16.07
CA GLY A 44 -25.73 14.07 16.86
C GLY A 44 -25.37 12.59 16.70
N THR A 45 -26.11 11.82 15.89
CA THR A 45 -25.81 10.41 15.63
C THR A 45 -24.57 10.29 14.75
N GLN A 46 -23.59 9.49 15.18
CA GLN A 46 -22.40 9.18 14.40
C GLN A 46 -22.69 8.01 13.44
N VAL A 47 -22.41 8.22 12.17
CA VAL A 47 -22.40 7.16 11.14
C VAL A 47 -20.96 6.74 10.93
N PRO A 48 -20.63 5.46 11.15
CA PRO A 48 -19.26 4.96 11.02
C PRO A 48 -18.81 4.94 9.55
N GLU A 49 -17.50 4.90 9.36
CA GLU A 49 -16.88 4.65 8.05
C GLU A 49 -17.35 3.29 7.49
N ARG A 50 -17.60 3.26 6.19
CA ARG A 50 -17.98 2.05 5.48
C ARG A 50 -17.12 1.84 4.24
N THR A 51 -16.53 0.66 4.12
CA THR A 51 -15.72 0.27 2.96
C THR A 51 -16.46 -0.80 2.15
N GLU A 52 -16.54 -0.57 0.85
CA GLU A 52 -17.04 -1.53 -0.13
C GLU A 52 -15.88 -2.06 -0.98
N TRP A 53 -15.91 -3.37 -1.25
CA TRP A 53 -14.88 -4.05 -2.03
C TRP A 53 -15.41 -4.41 -3.40
N HIS A 54 -14.69 -4.01 -4.42
CA HIS A 54 -15.02 -4.24 -5.82
C HIS A 54 -13.98 -5.14 -6.47
N ASN A 55 -14.42 -6.22 -7.13
CA ASN A 55 -13.52 -7.09 -7.90
C ASN A 55 -13.28 -6.47 -9.27
N ILE A 56 -12.07 -6.04 -9.53
CA ILE A 56 -11.65 -5.44 -10.80
C ILE A 56 -11.00 -6.50 -11.68
N VAL A 57 -11.39 -6.51 -12.95
CA VAL A 57 -10.83 -7.40 -13.97
C VAL A 57 -10.31 -6.55 -15.12
N LEU A 58 -9.02 -6.66 -15.39
CA LEU A 58 -8.33 -5.99 -16.47
C LEU A 58 -7.93 -7.00 -17.55
N TRP A 59 -7.90 -6.57 -18.78
CA TRP A 59 -7.55 -7.39 -19.92
C TRP A 59 -6.45 -6.76 -20.76
N ARG A 60 -5.62 -7.62 -21.41
CA ARG A 60 -4.61 -7.20 -22.39
C ARG A 60 -3.66 -6.13 -21.83
N GLY A 61 -3.49 -5.03 -22.56
CA GLY A 61 -2.55 -3.96 -22.19
C GLY A 61 -2.82 -3.32 -20.81
N LEU A 62 -4.08 -3.24 -20.36
CA LEU A 62 -4.38 -2.78 -19.00
C LEU A 62 -3.89 -3.78 -17.94
N ALA A 63 -4.00 -5.08 -18.20
CA ALA A 63 -3.49 -6.12 -17.31
C ALA A 63 -1.95 -6.10 -17.23
N GLU A 64 -1.28 -5.94 -18.36
CA GLU A 64 0.19 -5.79 -18.42
C GLU A 64 0.68 -4.52 -17.73
N THR A 65 -0.10 -3.43 -17.83
CA THR A 65 0.19 -2.18 -17.12
C THR A 65 0.03 -2.37 -15.61
N ALA A 66 -1.03 -3.06 -15.20
CA ALA A 66 -1.27 -3.34 -13.78
C ALA A 66 -0.17 -4.23 -13.19
N GLU A 67 0.27 -5.26 -13.93
CA GLU A 67 1.37 -6.14 -13.52
C GLU A 67 2.65 -5.37 -13.19
N LYS A 68 2.96 -4.36 -13.99
CA LYS A 68 4.22 -3.60 -13.88
C LYS A 68 4.17 -2.48 -12.86
N TYR A 69 3.01 -1.91 -12.64
CA TYR A 69 2.92 -0.61 -12.01
C TYR A 69 1.96 -0.51 -10.84
N VAL A 70 1.00 -1.43 -10.71
CA VAL A 70 -0.02 -1.38 -9.68
C VAL A 70 0.38 -2.26 -8.50
N HIS A 71 0.33 -1.68 -7.29
CA HIS A 71 0.65 -2.34 -6.05
C HIS A 71 -0.46 -2.14 -5.01
N LYS A 72 -0.47 -2.99 -4.01
CA LYS A 72 -1.35 -2.83 -2.86
C LYS A 72 -1.20 -1.43 -2.25
N GLY A 73 -2.33 -0.76 -2.03
CA GLY A 73 -2.39 0.58 -1.46
C GLY A 73 -2.46 1.71 -2.49
N ASP A 74 -2.15 1.45 -3.76
CA ASP A 74 -2.24 2.45 -4.82
C ASP A 74 -3.66 2.96 -4.98
N LYS A 75 -3.77 4.25 -5.24
CA LYS A 75 -5.04 4.89 -5.55
C LYS A 75 -5.27 4.92 -7.04
N LEU A 76 -6.36 4.31 -7.47
CA LEU A 76 -6.73 4.18 -8.89
C LEU A 76 -8.10 4.81 -9.17
N TYR A 77 -8.24 5.35 -10.37
CA TYR A 77 -9.51 5.55 -11.05
C TYR A 77 -9.74 4.36 -11.99
N ILE A 78 -10.91 3.77 -11.91
CA ILE A 78 -11.36 2.66 -12.76
C ILE A 78 -12.69 3.04 -13.40
N GLU A 79 -12.77 2.84 -14.70
CA GLU A 79 -14.01 2.93 -15.46
C GLU A 79 -14.24 1.64 -16.24
N GLY A 80 -15.45 1.09 -16.18
CA GLY A 80 -15.75 -0.17 -16.86
C GLY A 80 -17.20 -0.59 -16.76
N LYS A 81 -17.46 -1.86 -17.07
CA LYS A 81 -18.78 -2.47 -17.11
C LYS A 81 -18.97 -3.43 -15.95
N ILE A 82 -20.13 -3.36 -15.32
CA ILE A 82 -20.54 -4.32 -14.30
C ILE A 82 -20.90 -5.63 -14.98
N ARG A 83 -20.31 -6.73 -14.53
CA ARG A 83 -20.64 -8.08 -14.97
C ARG A 83 -20.83 -9.00 -13.76
N SER A 84 -21.78 -9.91 -13.87
CA SER A 84 -21.96 -10.97 -12.88
C SER A 84 -21.71 -12.32 -13.53
N ARG A 85 -21.06 -13.21 -12.77
CA ARG A 85 -20.92 -14.62 -13.15
C ARG A 85 -21.28 -15.50 -11.97
N SER A 86 -21.69 -16.73 -12.26
CA SER A 86 -21.87 -17.76 -11.25
C SER A 86 -20.75 -18.79 -11.34
N TYR A 87 -20.41 -19.38 -10.20
CA TYR A 87 -19.52 -20.52 -10.10
C TYR A 87 -20.01 -21.45 -9.01
N ASP A 88 -19.70 -22.72 -9.10
CA ASP A 88 -20.01 -23.68 -8.06
C ASP A 88 -18.83 -23.74 -7.08
N ASP A 89 -19.10 -23.57 -5.79
CA ASP A 89 -18.08 -23.68 -4.75
C ASP A 89 -17.70 -25.15 -4.49
N GLN A 90 -16.72 -25.37 -3.61
CA GLN A 90 -16.24 -26.72 -3.28
C GLN A 90 -17.33 -27.66 -2.72
N ASN A 91 -18.44 -27.10 -2.23
CA ASN A 91 -19.57 -27.83 -1.69
C ASN A 91 -20.71 -28.01 -2.73
N GLY A 92 -20.47 -27.62 -4.00
CA GLY A 92 -21.47 -27.69 -5.07
C GLY A 92 -22.55 -26.61 -4.97
N VAL A 93 -22.36 -25.58 -4.12
CA VAL A 93 -23.31 -24.48 -3.97
C VAL A 93 -23.01 -23.40 -5.00
N LYS A 94 -24.03 -23.00 -5.76
CA LYS A 94 -23.90 -21.95 -6.75
C LYS A 94 -23.70 -20.59 -6.07
N ARG A 95 -22.57 -19.93 -6.39
CA ARG A 95 -22.22 -18.60 -5.90
C ARG A 95 -22.25 -17.60 -7.06
N TYR A 96 -22.60 -16.38 -6.74
CA TYR A 96 -22.57 -15.26 -7.68
C TYR A 96 -21.49 -14.28 -7.25
N VAL A 97 -20.72 -13.81 -8.21
CA VAL A 97 -19.73 -12.76 -8.02
C VAL A 97 -20.01 -11.63 -9.00
N VAL A 98 -19.90 -10.40 -8.52
CA VAL A 98 -19.97 -9.20 -9.33
C VAL A 98 -18.55 -8.72 -9.58
N GLU A 99 -18.22 -8.47 -10.83
CA GLU A 99 -16.90 -8.04 -11.29
C GLU A 99 -17.06 -6.77 -12.15
N ILE A 100 -16.06 -5.90 -12.09
CA ILE A 100 -16.00 -4.72 -12.94
C ILE A 100 -14.91 -4.96 -13.99
N PHE A 101 -15.35 -5.14 -15.22
CA PHE A 101 -14.49 -5.27 -16.38
C PHE A 101 -14.06 -3.88 -16.82
N ALA A 102 -12.84 -3.50 -16.48
CA ALA A 102 -12.35 -2.16 -16.74
C ALA A 102 -12.05 -1.93 -18.24
N ASP A 103 -12.57 -0.83 -18.73
CA ASP A 103 -12.28 -0.29 -20.06
C ASP A 103 -11.17 0.79 -19.97
N ASN A 104 -11.03 1.46 -18.79
CA ASN A 104 -9.99 2.46 -18.50
C ASN A 104 -9.48 2.34 -17.07
N MET A 105 -8.21 2.65 -16.86
CA MET A 105 -7.53 2.69 -15.56
C MET A 105 -6.53 3.84 -15.53
N GLU A 106 -6.57 4.67 -14.48
CA GLU A 106 -5.61 5.74 -14.24
C GLU A 106 -5.04 5.64 -12.83
N MET A 107 -3.73 5.81 -12.71
CA MET A 107 -3.05 5.84 -11.43
C MET A 107 -3.11 7.26 -10.85
N LEU A 108 -3.74 7.39 -9.68
CA LEU A 108 -3.89 8.66 -8.95
C LEU A 108 -2.85 8.82 -7.83
N THR A 109 -2.10 7.76 -7.51
CA THR A 109 -0.97 7.84 -6.59
C THR A 109 0.17 8.59 -7.29
N PRO A 110 0.64 9.73 -6.78
CA PRO A 110 1.82 10.36 -7.33
C PRO A 110 2.99 9.40 -7.14
N ARG A 111 3.73 9.09 -8.20
CA ARG A 111 5.01 8.41 -8.08
C ARG A 111 5.93 9.29 -7.25
N SER A 112 6.05 9.01 -5.96
CA SER A 112 7.21 9.47 -5.20
C SER A 112 8.42 8.91 -5.91
N ALA A 113 9.31 9.79 -6.39
CA ALA A 113 10.59 9.37 -6.91
C ALA A 113 11.19 8.43 -5.86
N GLN A 114 11.37 7.17 -6.23
CA GLN A 114 12.01 6.17 -5.38
C GLN A 114 13.31 6.81 -4.89
N PRO A 115 13.58 6.87 -3.58
CA PRO A 115 14.86 7.38 -3.11
C PRO A 115 15.94 6.57 -3.83
N ALA A 116 16.79 7.24 -4.59
CA ALA A 116 17.95 6.61 -5.20
C ALA A 116 18.68 5.85 -4.09
N PRO A 117 19.14 4.59 -4.34
CA PRO A 117 19.89 3.85 -3.33
C PRO A 117 21.04 4.73 -2.88
N ALA A 118 21.07 5.07 -1.59
CA ALA A 118 22.14 5.86 -1.00
C ALA A 118 23.46 5.13 -1.29
N GLN A 119 24.29 5.72 -2.13
CA GLN A 119 25.67 5.27 -2.29
C GLN A 119 26.32 5.29 -0.90
N PRO A 120 26.96 4.19 -0.47
CA PRO A 120 27.68 4.23 0.78
C PRO A 120 28.76 5.33 0.68
N ALA A 121 28.64 6.33 1.55
CA ALA A 121 29.64 7.34 1.69
C ALA A 121 30.98 6.65 1.98
N GLN A 122 31.91 6.76 1.06
CA GLN A 122 33.29 6.35 1.29
C GLN A 122 33.81 7.13 2.50
N SER A 123 34.09 6.41 3.57
CA SER A 123 34.76 6.92 4.74
C SER A 123 36.10 7.54 4.33
N ALA A 124 36.16 8.84 4.37
CA ALA A 124 37.44 9.54 4.32
C ALA A 124 38.21 9.18 5.61
N ALA A 125 39.40 8.62 5.43
CA ALA A 125 40.32 8.27 6.52
C ALA A 125 40.73 9.54 7.30
N PRO A 126 40.86 9.45 8.64
CA PRO A 126 41.38 10.56 9.42
C PRO A 126 42.88 10.68 9.22
N GLN A 127 43.36 11.84 8.73
CA GLN A 127 44.75 12.24 8.78
C GLN A 127 45.19 12.45 10.22
N GLN A 128 46.21 11.68 10.63
CA GLN A 128 47.00 11.94 11.80
C GLN A 128 47.78 13.26 11.69
N SER A 129 47.65 14.10 12.70
CA SER A 129 48.62 15.15 12.98
C SER A 129 48.91 15.18 14.48
N ALA A 130 50.12 14.81 14.75
CA ALA A 130 51.04 15.01 15.85
C ALA A 130 50.60 15.78 17.12
N ALA A 131 50.99 15.21 18.22
CA ALA A 131 51.09 15.82 19.54
C ALA A 131 52.19 16.89 19.63
N PRO A 132 52.25 17.77 20.67
CA PRO A 132 52.96 17.35 21.91
C PRO A 132 52.36 17.86 23.24
N GLN A 133 52.48 16.99 24.25
CA GLN A 133 53.05 17.06 25.61
C GLN A 133 52.69 18.15 26.62
N GLN A 134 52.50 17.59 27.84
CA GLN A 134 52.71 18.16 29.21
C GLN A 134 51.55 18.98 29.78
N SER A 135 51.01 18.73 30.95
CA SER A 135 51.54 18.25 32.26
C SER A 135 50.38 17.93 33.22
N ALA A 136 50.55 16.92 33.99
CA ALA A 136 49.81 16.66 35.25
C ALA A 136 50.36 17.61 36.35
N PRO A 137 49.88 17.66 37.61
CA PRO A 137 49.09 16.67 38.38
C PRO A 137 48.05 17.20 39.37
N ALA A 138 47.47 16.25 40.08
CA ALA A 138 47.07 16.23 41.52
C ALA A 138 45.61 16.45 41.88
N GLN A 139 45.04 15.36 42.39
CA GLN A 139 44.42 15.13 43.70
C GLN A 139 43.13 15.95 43.97
N SER A 140 42.11 15.42 44.53
CA SER A 140 41.85 14.40 45.52
C SER A 140 40.34 14.25 45.78
N SER A 141 39.99 13.03 46.08
CA SER A 141 39.16 12.56 47.18
C SER A 141 37.65 12.69 47.16
N GLN A 142 37.07 11.48 47.22
CA GLN A 142 36.07 11.02 48.23
C GLN A 142 34.67 11.66 48.12
N SER A 143 33.63 10.97 48.29
CA SER A 143 33.26 9.62 48.77
C SER A 143 31.74 9.50 48.69
N ALA A 144 31.30 8.28 48.52
CA ALA A 144 30.14 7.65 49.16
C ALA A 144 28.78 8.39 49.03
N ASP A 145 27.69 7.80 48.89
CA ASP A 145 27.11 6.57 49.39
C ASP A 145 25.68 6.41 48.91
N ALA A 146 25.33 5.19 48.69
CA ALA A 146 24.14 4.47 49.07
C ALA A 146 22.76 4.83 48.51
N SER A 147 22.23 3.81 47.89
CA SER A 147 20.93 3.14 48.13
C SER A 147 19.71 4.01 47.95
N ASP A 148 18.76 3.58 47.33
CA ASP A 148 17.94 2.41 47.48
C ASP A 148 16.59 2.64 46.77
N ASP A 149 16.08 1.59 46.29
CA ASP A 149 14.69 1.16 46.30
C ASP A 149 13.78 1.56 45.11
N LEU A 150 13.49 0.51 44.34
CA LEU A 150 12.24 0.19 43.68
C LEU A 150 11.11 0.11 44.75
N PRO A 151 9.82 0.04 44.41
CA PRO A 151 9.20 -0.48 43.19
C PRO A 151 7.93 0.29 42.73
N PHE A 152 7.40 -0.15 41.67
CA PHE A 152 6.11 -0.40 41.09
C PHE A 152 6.02 0.02 39.63
#